data_f8922bcd8129e118310fded34f9080ab
#
_entry.id   f8922bcd8129e118310fded34f9080ab
#
_cell.length_a   1.000
_cell.length_b   1.000
_cell.length_c   1.000
_cell.angle_alpha   90.00
_cell.angle_beta   90.00
_cell.angle_gamma   90.00
#
_symmetry.space_group_name_H-M   'P 1'
#
loop_
_entity.id
_entity.type
_entity.pdbx_description
1 polymer ?
#
loop_
_entity_poly.entity_id
_entity_poly.type
_entity_poly.pdbx_seq_one_letter_code
_entity_poly.pdbx_strand_id
1 'polypeptide(L)' 'MSGHISSNFALIVVLFILLIIVGVSFIGGMY' A
#
# COMPACT_ATOMS: atom_id res chain seq x y z
N MET A 1 -23.58 -4.63 0.09
CA MET A 1 -22.41 -3.79 0.16
C MET A 1 -22.71 -2.40 -0.35
N SER A 2 -22.15 -1.42 0.26
CA SER A 2 -22.51 -0.04 -0.01
C SER A 2 -22.11 0.45 -1.40
N GLY A 3 -21.18 -0.21 -2.01
CA GLY A 3 -20.75 0.17 -3.33
C GLY A 3 -19.66 1.22 -3.34
N HIS A 4 -19.20 1.62 -2.19
CA HIS A 4 -18.06 2.52 -2.13
C HIS A 4 -17.19 2.15 -0.95
N ILE A 5 -15.95 2.56 -1.02
CA ILE A 5 -14.94 2.20 -0.05
C ILE A 5 -14.70 3.39 0.87
N SER A 6 -14.60 3.12 2.16
CA SER A 6 -14.35 4.18 3.13
C SER A 6 -12.95 4.75 2.95
N SER A 7 -12.77 5.99 3.40
CA SER A 7 -11.47 6.66 3.31
C SER A 7 -10.40 5.88 4.05
N ASN A 8 -10.75 5.32 5.20
CA ASN A 8 -9.79 4.55 5.98
C ASN A 8 -9.31 3.32 5.23
N PHE A 9 -10.24 2.67 4.54
CA PHE A 9 -9.89 1.48 3.80
C PHE A 9 -8.91 1.83 2.67
N ALA A 10 -9.19 2.90 1.95
CA ALA A 10 -8.31 3.32 0.87
C ALA A 10 -6.93 3.69 1.42
N LEU A 11 -6.89 4.32 2.56
CA LEU A 11 -5.64 4.70 3.19
C LEU A 11 -4.81 3.46 3.53
N ILE A 12 -5.47 2.45 4.06
CA ILE A 12 -4.79 1.21 4.42
C ILE A 12 -4.22 0.53 3.18
N VAL A 13 -4.99 0.49 2.11
CA VAL A 13 -4.56 -0.13 0.87
C VAL A 13 -3.33 0.59 0.31
N VAL A 14 -3.35 1.91 0.33
CA VAL A 14 -2.23 2.70 -0.16
C VAL A 14 -0.98 2.43 0.67
N LEU A 15 -1.15 2.35 1.98
CA LEU A 15 -0.02 2.06 2.86
C LEU A 15 0.57 0.69 2.56
N PHE A 16 -0.27 -0.29 2.31
CA PHE A 16 0.22 -1.63 1.98
C PHE A 16 1.00 -1.62 0.68
N ILE A 17 0.48 -0.95 -0.32
CA ILE A 17 1.14 -0.89 -1.62
C ILE A 17 2.49 -0.19 -1.49
N LEU A 18 2.54 0.93 -0.78
CA LEU A 18 3.79 1.63 -0.56
C LEU A 18 4.78 0.77 0.19
N LEU A 19 4.30 0.05 1.19
CA LEU A 19 5.15 -0.81 1.98
C LEU A 19 5.76 -1.91 1.13
N ILE A 20 4.97 -2.47 0.22
CA ILE A 20 5.47 -3.51 -0.68
C ILE A 20 6.54 -2.96 -1.60
N ILE A 21 6.29 -1.81 -2.19
CA ILE A 21 7.23 -1.19 -3.12
C ILE A 21 8.55 -0.87 -2.41
N VAL A 22 8.45 -0.26 -1.26
CA VAL A 22 9.64 0.10 -0.48
C VAL A 22 10.38 -1.15 -0.02
N GLY A 23 9.62 -2.16 0.42
CA GLY A 23 10.22 -3.39 0.88
C GLY A 23 11.02 -4.10 -0.21
N VAL A 24 10.43 -4.18 -1.38
CA VAL A 24 11.10 -4.83 -2.52
C VAL A 24 12.34 -4.05 -2.92
N SER A 25 12.24 -2.73 -2.92
CA SER A 25 13.38 -1.88 -3.27
C SER A 25 14.53 -2.07 -2.29
N PHE A 26 14.21 -2.17 -1.03
CA PHE A 26 15.21 -2.34 0.01
C PHE A 26 15.90 -3.69 -0.14
N ILE A 27 15.13 -4.74 -0.35
CA ILE A 27 15.69 -6.07 -0.51
C ILE A 27 16.48 -6.18 -1.79
N GLY A 28 16.01 -5.51 -2.83
CA GLY A 28 16.68 -5.54 -4.12
C GLY A 28 17.93 -4.70 -4.18
N GLY A 29 18.20 -3.91 -3.15
CA GLY A 29 19.40 -3.09 -3.13
C GLY A 29 19.32 -1.86 -4.02
N MET A 30 18.15 -1.52 -4.45
CA MET A 30 17.97 -0.34 -5.31
C MET A 30 17.86 0.95 -4.53
N TYR A 31 17.72 0.82 -3.27
CA TYR A 31 17.43 1.99 -2.44
C TYR A 31 18.72 2.59 -1.80
#